data_1d7c1be244229274a01011100ad9ea9a
#
_entry.id   1d7c1be244229274a01011100ad9ea9a
#
_cell.length_a   1.000
_cell.length_b   1.000
_cell.length_c   1.000
_cell.angle_alpha   90.00
_cell.angle_beta   90.00
_cell.angle_gamma   90.00
#
_symmetry.space_group_name_H-M   'P 1'
#
loop_
_entity.id
_entity.type
_entity.pdbx_description
1 polymer ?
#
loop_
_entity_poly.entity_id
_entity_poly.type
_entity_poly.pdbx_seq_one_letter_code
_entity_poly.pdbx_strand_id
1 'polypeptide(L)'
;MPGVFHPFAPFVGLRYVRARTHKFFVSFITWVSLLGVGLGVAALIVILSVMNGFEGELRDQLLSLSAHARVVPAAGASVPDLAGWDAMAATLRAQPGVTGVAPYVEVQALAVHQPDMLPVVLRGIDPVRENTVSDIGKVLRDGSLKELVSGDDRVLVGNVIARQLGIARADTLTLLIPTVAADGTPTPRLREVQAAGDFDAGMQEQDGALLLANITDVLAMGAAASDMGLRLRYTNALNAPAISSGLRRLLPANLQIIDWTVDNASYFRAIRIEKTMMSLILLLIVAVAAFNIVAMLVMTVTDKRNDIAILRTLGASPRTVMGVFITQGLVIGWAGVALGVGLGVLLTTNMNHVEPFLERTLGFHMFDPEVYAVTTIPTDLHLGNVVWIAGAALVLTLLATIYPALRASRVSPAEALRYE
;
A
#
# COMPACT_ATOMS: atom_id res chain seq x y z
N MET A 1 -16.82 35.39 44.67
CA MET A 1 -15.68 35.24 43.76
C MET A 1 -15.49 33.75 43.53
N PRO A 2 -15.70 33.22 42.31
CA PRO A 2 -15.32 31.85 42.01
C PRO A 2 -13.79 31.79 42.02
N GLY A 3 -13.24 31.07 43.01
CA GLY A 3 -11.81 31.04 43.28
C GLY A 3 -11.02 30.44 42.12
N VAL A 4 -9.80 30.92 41.92
CA VAL A 4 -8.76 30.50 40.96
C VAL A 4 -8.48 28.98 41.00
N PHE A 5 -9.10 28.23 41.93
CA PHE A 5 -8.91 26.81 42.21
C PHE A 5 -10.05 25.89 41.72
N HIS A 6 -10.99 26.37 40.93
CA HIS A 6 -12.01 25.52 40.32
C HIS A 6 -11.77 25.34 38.81
N PRO A 7 -11.70 24.10 38.37
CA PRO A 7 -11.94 22.83 39.04
C PRO A 7 -10.69 22.29 39.78
N PHE A 8 -10.82 21.93 41.07
CA PHE A 8 -9.73 21.53 41.98
C PHE A 8 -8.91 20.32 41.43
N ALA A 9 -9.56 19.29 40.90
CA ALA A 9 -8.90 18.09 40.46
C ALA A 9 -7.90 18.34 39.29
N PRO A 10 -8.23 19.05 38.20
CA PRO A 10 -7.27 19.41 37.15
C PRO A 10 -6.12 20.29 37.66
N PHE A 11 -6.39 21.23 38.54
CA PHE A 11 -5.36 22.11 39.13
C PHE A 11 -4.31 21.32 39.91
N VAL A 12 -4.74 20.43 40.79
CA VAL A 12 -3.83 19.58 41.58
C VAL A 12 -3.13 18.56 40.70
N GLY A 13 -3.84 17.96 39.75
CA GLY A 13 -3.28 16.99 38.80
C GLY A 13 -2.15 17.60 37.95
N LEU A 14 -2.33 18.79 37.38
CA LEU A 14 -1.29 19.54 36.64
C LEU A 14 -0.10 19.89 37.56
N ARG A 15 -0.35 20.26 38.79
CA ARG A 15 0.72 20.55 39.76
C ARG A 15 1.53 19.30 40.08
N TYR A 16 0.90 18.12 40.15
CA TYR A 16 1.62 16.86 40.39
C TYR A 16 2.51 16.48 39.21
N VAL A 17 2.09 16.75 37.96
CA VAL A 17 2.94 16.57 36.78
C VAL A 17 4.15 17.51 36.82
N ARG A 18 3.97 18.76 37.28
CA ARG A 18 5.03 19.79 37.27
C ARG A 18 5.91 19.75 38.52
N ALA A 19 5.44 19.12 39.64
CA ALA A 19 6.20 19.07 40.89
C ALA A 19 7.48 18.22 40.70
N ARG A 20 8.64 18.85 40.89
CA ARG A 20 9.92 18.15 41.00
C ARG A 20 9.86 17.28 42.29
N THR A 21 9.56 16.02 42.12
CA THR A 21 9.76 15.04 43.15
C THR A 21 11.26 14.86 43.39
N HIS A 22 11.73 14.98 44.63
CA HIS A 22 13.11 14.70 45.01
C HIS A 22 13.57 13.25 44.73
N LYS A 23 12.64 12.36 44.30
CA LYS A 23 12.93 10.98 43.91
C LYS A 23 13.15 10.90 42.42
N PHE A 24 14.40 10.85 42.02
CA PHE A 24 14.85 10.68 40.62
C PHE A 24 14.09 9.57 39.86
N PHE A 25 13.75 8.49 40.57
CA PHE A 25 13.11 7.31 40.00
C PHE A 25 11.68 7.57 39.47
N VAL A 26 10.85 8.34 40.16
CA VAL A 26 9.49 8.67 39.68
C VAL A 26 9.51 9.56 38.45
N SER A 27 10.43 10.53 38.42
CA SER A 27 10.64 11.38 37.27
C SER A 27 11.11 10.58 36.05
N PHE A 28 12.04 9.64 36.28
CA PHE A 28 12.54 8.74 35.22
C PHE A 28 11.43 7.89 34.58
N ILE A 29 10.60 7.24 35.40
CA ILE A 29 9.48 6.42 34.92
C ILE A 29 8.46 7.26 34.11
N THR A 30 8.21 8.50 34.55
CA THR A 30 7.32 9.42 33.82
C THR A 30 7.87 9.72 32.42
N TRP A 31 9.18 9.99 32.30
CA TRP A 31 9.83 10.19 31.01
C TRP A 31 9.80 8.94 30.13
N VAL A 32 10.08 7.77 30.71
CA VAL A 32 9.99 6.49 30.00
C VAL A 32 8.59 6.24 29.48
N SER A 33 7.55 6.51 30.28
CA SER A 33 6.16 6.36 29.86
C SER A 33 5.78 7.32 28.73
N LEU A 34 6.18 8.59 28.84
CA LEU A 34 5.93 9.61 27.83
C LEU A 34 6.62 9.26 26.50
N LEU A 35 7.92 8.92 26.57
CA LEU A 35 8.70 8.51 25.39
C LEU A 35 8.17 7.20 24.80
N GLY A 36 7.76 6.23 25.62
CA GLY A 36 7.22 4.97 25.15
C GLY A 36 5.93 5.16 24.32
N VAL A 37 5.00 6.00 24.81
CA VAL A 37 3.79 6.34 24.04
C VAL A 37 4.16 7.13 22.78
N GLY A 38 5.05 8.13 22.93
CA GLY A 38 5.48 8.97 21.80
C GLY A 38 6.15 8.16 20.69
N LEU A 39 7.10 7.29 21.03
CA LEU A 39 7.76 6.42 20.05
C LEU A 39 6.78 5.41 19.43
N GLY A 40 5.88 4.82 20.22
CA GLY A 40 4.87 3.91 19.69
C GLY A 40 3.95 4.58 18.67
N VAL A 41 3.46 5.78 18.96
CA VAL A 41 2.61 6.55 18.05
C VAL A 41 3.40 7.01 16.82
N ALA A 42 4.65 7.48 16.98
CA ALA A 42 5.51 7.88 15.88
C ALA A 42 5.79 6.70 14.94
N ALA A 43 6.16 5.54 15.47
CA ALA A 43 6.40 4.33 14.69
C ALA A 43 5.16 3.90 13.90
N LEU A 44 3.96 3.95 14.51
CA LEU A 44 2.69 3.68 13.84
C LEU A 44 2.49 4.59 12.62
N ILE A 45 2.68 5.90 12.78
CA ILE A 45 2.50 6.88 11.71
C ILE A 45 3.49 6.62 10.58
N VAL A 46 4.77 6.43 10.90
CA VAL A 46 5.83 6.19 9.90
C VAL A 46 5.55 4.90 9.12
N ILE A 47 5.32 3.79 9.81
CA ILE A 47 5.13 2.49 9.16
C ILE A 47 3.88 2.48 8.27
N LEU A 48 2.75 3.01 8.74
CA LEU A 48 1.54 3.07 7.91
C LEU A 48 1.70 4.03 6.72
N SER A 49 2.45 5.12 6.88
CA SER A 49 2.73 6.04 5.76
C SER A 49 3.66 5.41 4.71
N VAL A 50 4.66 4.65 5.12
CA VAL A 50 5.52 3.88 4.22
C VAL A 50 4.71 2.81 3.49
N MET A 51 3.86 2.06 4.22
CA MET A 51 2.98 1.06 3.60
C MET A 51 2.00 1.66 2.58
N ASN A 52 1.44 2.83 2.86
CA ASN A 52 0.59 3.53 1.89
C ASN A 52 1.39 3.97 0.66
N GLY A 53 2.61 4.48 0.86
CA GLY A 53 3.51 4.86 -0.23
C GLY A 53 3.86 3.69 -1.13
N PHE A 54 4.24 2.56 -0.56
CA PHE A 54 4.49 1.32 -1.32
C PHE A 54 3.27 0.84 -2.09
N GLU A 55 2.09 0.84 -1.46
CA GLU A 55 0.85 0.46 -2.16
C GLU A 55 0.55 1.40 -3.34
N GLY A 56 0.80 2.71 -3.16
CA GLY A 56 0.65 3.71 -4.21
C GLY A 56 1.61 3.43 -5.38
N GLU A 57 2.88 3.27 -5.11
CA GLU A 57 3.93 3.02 -6.11
C GLU A 57 3.67 1.73 -6.89
N LEU A 58 3.42 0.63 -6.18
CA LEU A 58 3.12 -0.65 -6.82
C LEU A 58 1.84 -0.59 -7.67
N ARG A 59 0.83 0.14 -7.22
CA ARG A 59 -0.38 0.36 -8.00
C ARG A 59 -0.09 1.14 -9.28
N ASP A 60 0.72 2.20 -9.20
CA ASP A 60 1.06 3.03 -10.35
C ASP A 60 1.92 2.24 -11.35
N GLN A 61 2.83 1.39 -10.87
CA GLN A 61 3.58 0.45 -11.70
C GLN A 61 2.66 -0.57 -12.39
N LEU A 62 1.74 -1.22 -11.64
CA LEU A 62 0.77 -2.15 -12.21
C LEU A 62 -0.07 -1.50 -13.32
N LEU A 63 -0.42 -0.22 -13.17
CA LEU A 63 -1.25 0.51 -14.12
C LEU A 63 -0.48 1.08 -15.30
N SER A 64 0.85 1.12 -15.26
CA SER A 64 1.68 1.68 -16.35
C SER A 64 1.54 0.90 -17.65
N LEU A 65 1.54 -0.42 -17.59
CA LEU A 65 1.38 -1.32 -18.75
C LEU A 65 0.01 -1.97 -18.83
N SER A 66 -0.70 -2.09 -17.69
CA SER A 66 -2.01 -2.73 -17.63
C SER A 66 -3.10 -1.74 -17.96
N ALA A 67 -4.01 -2.13 -18.83
CA ALA A 67 -5.27 -1.40 -18.99
C ALA A 67 -6.09 -1.45 -17.69
N HIS A 68 -6.94 -0.45 -17.47
CA HIS A 68 -7.78 -0.39 -16.27
C HIS A 68 -8.88 -1.48 -16.24
N ALA A 69 -9.26 -1.98 -17.41
CA ALA A 69 -10.11 -3.16 -17.56
C ALA A 69 -9.88 -3.82 -18.92
N ARG A 70 -10.31 -5.06 -19.03
CA ARG A 70 -10.34 -5.80 -20.28
C ARG A 70 -11.71 -6.44 -20.48
N VAL A 71 -12.16 -6.47 -21.74
CA VAL A 71 -13.34 -7.22 -22.15
C VAL A 71 -12.84 -8.46 -22.87
N VAL A 72 -13.28 -9.62 -22.39
CA VAL A 72 -12.87 -10.93 -22.92
C VAL A 72 -14.09 -11.80 -23.14
N PRO A 73 -14.01 -12.81 -24.02
CA PRO A 73 -15.07 -13.80 -24.18
C PRO A 73 -15.33 -14.54 -22.86
N ALA A 74 -16.59 -14.84 -22.57
CA ALA A 74 -16.93 -15.76 -21.51
C ALA A 74 -16.52 -17.18 -21.90
N ALA A 75 -16.15 -18.01 -20.93
CA ALA A 75 -15.69 -19.37 -21.19
C ALA A 75 -16.70 -20.18 -22.01
N GLY A 76 -16.25 -20.71 -23.15
CA GLY A 76 -17.07 -21.51 -24.07
C GLY A 76 -18.09 -20.73 -24.91
N ALA A 77 -18.03 -19.40 -24.88
CA ALA A 77 -18.96 -18.56 -25.64
C ALA A 77 -18.47 -18.32 -27.08
N SER A 78 -19.42 -17.96 -27.98
CA SER A 78 -19.09 -17.52 -29.34
C SER A 78 -18.34 -16.18 -29.30
N VAL A 79 -17.26 -16.08 -30.04
CA VAL A 79 -16.38 -14.91 -30.08
C VAL A 79 -16.75 -14.01 -31.25
N PRO A 80 -16.79 -12.68 -31.07
CA PRO A 80 -16.94 -11.75 -32.18
C PRO A 80 -15.75 -11.87 -33.15
N ASP A 81 -15.99 -11.61 -34.42
CA ASP A 81 -14.92 -11.37 -35.39
C ASP A 81 -14.27 -10.00 -35.15
N LEU A 82 -13.21 -9.68 -35.90
CA LEU A 82 -12.49 -8.42 -35.77
C LEU A 82 -13.40 -7.19 -35.96
N ALA A 83 -14.36 -7.26 -36.88
CA ALA A 83 -15.33 -6.19 -37.13
C ALA A 83 -16.29 -6.03 -35.94
N GLY A 84 -16.70 -7.12 -35.31
CA GLY A 84 -17.50 -7.11 -34.08
C GLY A 84 -16.77 -6.51 -32.90
N TRP A 85 -15.47 -6.78 -32.76
CA TRP A 85 -14.63 -6.14 -31.74
C TRP A 85 -14.48 -4.63 -31.98
N ASP A 86 -14.31 -4.19 -33.22
CA ASP A 86 -14.23 -2.76 -33.58
C ASP A 86 -15.56 -2.02 -33.28
N ALA A 87 -16.69 -2.62 -33.61
CA ALA A 87 -18.01 -2.06 -33.31
C ALA A 87 -18.22 -1.94 -31.79
N MET A 88 -17.82 -2.97 -31.02
CA MET A 88 -17.87 -2.96 -29.57
C MET A 88 -16.93 -1.88 -28.99
N ALA A 89 -15.72 -1.75 -29.51
CA ALA A 89 -14.75 -0.73 -29.10
C ALA A 89 -15.32 0.69 -29.30
N ALA A 90 -16.00 0.95 -30.41
CA ALA A 90 -16.67 2.22 -30.67
C ALA A 90 -17.78 2.50 -29.65
N THR A 91 -18.61 1.50 -29.33
CA THR A 91 -19.70 1.60 -28.36
C THR A 91 -19.17 1.90 -26.94
N LEU A 92 -18.10 1.20 -26.51
CA LEU A 92 -17.51 1.39 -25.18
C LEU A 92 -16.78 2.73 -25.07
N ARG A 93 -16.11 3.18 -26.14
CA ARG A 93 -15.42 4.48 -26.15
C ARG A 93 -16.37 5.66 -25.98
N ALA A 94 -17.62 5.53 -26.41
CA ALA A 94 -18.64 6.57 -26.24
C ALA A 94 -19.18 6.67 -24.80
N GLN A 95 -18.81 5.76 -23.91
CA GLN A 95 -19.34 5.74 -22.54
C GLN A 95 -18.65 6.71 -21.62
N PRO A 96 -19.37 7.32 -20.65
CA PRO A 96 -18.76 8.20 -19.65
C PRO A 96 -17.70 7.48 -18.83
N GLY A 97 -16.56 8.13 -18.63
CA GLY A 97 -15.46 7.58 -17.83
C GLY A 97 -14.49 6.68 -18.61
N VAL A 98 -14.75 6.36 -19.88
CA VAL A 98 -13.84 5.63 -20.76
C VAL A 98 -13.01 6.64 -21.59
N THR A 99 -11.69 6.58 -21.49
CA THR A 99 -10.78 7.48 -22.19
C THR A 99 -10.08 6.80 -23.37
N GLY A 100 -9.96 5.48 -23.36
CA GLY A 100 -9.31 4.71 -24.40
C GLY A 100 -9.88 3.31 -24.51
N VAL A 101 -9.91 2.78 -25.74
CA VAL A 101 -10.26 1.38 -26.03
C VAL A 101 -9.39 0.91 -27.18
N ALA A 102 -8.69 -0.21 -27.00
CA ALA A 102 -7.85 -0.83 -28.01
C ALA A 102 -8.09 -2.36 -28.07
N PRO A 103 -8.17 -2.95 -29.27
CA PRO A 103 -8.20 -4.39 -29.42
C PRO A 103 -6.82 -4.99 -29.10
N TYR A 104 -6.82 -6.22 -28.61
CA TYR A 104 -5.61 -7.00 -28.38
C TYR A 104 -5.88 -8.49 -28.60
N VAL A 105 -4.82 -9.24 -28.77
CA VAL A 105 -4.83 -10.71 -28.74
C VAL A 105 -3.65 -11.19 -27.91
N GLU A 106 -3.81 -12.20 -27.08
CA GLU A 106 -2.73 -12.76 -26.26
C GLU A 106 -2.61 -14.26 -26.46
N VAL A 107 -1.38 -14.72 -26.72
CA VAL A 107 -1.06 -16.14 -26.79
C VAL A 107 0.20 -16.45 -26.00
N GLN A 108 0.21 -17.63 -25.41
CA GLN A 108 1.43 -18.18 -24.79
C GLN A 108 2.36 -18.67 -25.90
N ALA A 109 3.64 -18.36 -25.80
CA ALA A 109 4.66 -18.80 -26.75
C ALA A 109 5.96 -19.13 -26.01
N LEU A 110 6.88 -19.79 -26.71
CA LEU A 110 8.26 -19.92 -26.28
C LEU A 110 9.13 -19.07 -27.21
N ALA A 111 9.86 -18.12 -26.65
CA ALA A 111 10.87 -17.36 -27.37
C ALA A 111 12.19 -18.13 -27.33
N VAL A 112 12.76 -18.40 -28.49
CA VAL A 112 14.01 -19.16 -28.67
C VAL A 112 15.03 -18.26 -29.34
N HIS A 113 16.15 -18.03 -28.69
CA HIS A 113 17.34 -17.40 -29.22
C HIS A 113 18.53 -18.25 -28.77
N GLN A 114 19.04 -19.07 -29.70
CA GLN A 114 19.97 -20.16 -29.37
C GLN A 114 21.19 -19.67 -28.59
N PRO A 115 21.60 -20.38 -27.50
CA PRO A 115 21.10 -21.71 -27.07
C PRO A 115 19.88 -21.66 -26.11
N ASP A 116 19.41 -20.47 -25.75
CA ASP A 116 18.44 -20.26 -24.67
C ASP A 116 17.00 -20.19 -25.15
N MET A 117 16.05 -20.53 -24.29
CA MET A 117 14.61 -20.41 -24.52
C MET A 117 13.88 -19.95 -23.27
N LEU A 118 12.85 -19.13 -23.44
CA LEU A 118 12.01 -18.63 -22.35
C LEU A 118 10.51 -18.71 -22.67
N PRO A 119 9.66 -19.07 -21.70
CA PRO A 119 8.22 -18.93 -21.88
C PRO A 119 7.84 -17.45 -21.87
N VAL A 120 7.03 -17.04 -22.85
CA VAL A 120 6.62 -15.64 -23.03
C VAL A 120 5.14 -15.55 -23.37
N VAL A 121 4.58 -14.39 -23.12
CA VAL A 121 3.24 -13.99 -23.59
C VAL A 121 3.42 -13.08 -24.80
N LEU A 122 3.00 -13.54 -25.95
CA LEU A 122 2.97 -12.72 -27.16
C LEU A 122 1.65 -11.97 -27.22
N ARG A 123 1.70 -10.63 -27.06
CA ARG A 123 0.54 -9.77 -27.15
C ARG A 123 0.54 -9.00 -28.47
N GLY A 124 -0.46 -9.28 -29.28
CA GLY A 124 -0.76 -8.49 -30.48
C GLY A 124 -1.54 -7.24 -30.10
N ILE A 125 -1.07 -6.09 -30.52
CA ILE A 125 -1.66 -4.76 -30.25
C ILE A 125 -1.91 -4.00 -31.55
N ASP A 126 -2.82 -3.03 -31.51
CA ASP A 126 -2.92 -2.00 -32.52
C ASP A 126 -1.99 -0.83 -32.12
N PRO A 127 -0.87 -0.60 -32.81
CA PRO A 127 0.13 0.40 -32.41
C PRO A 127 -0.40 1.83 -32.31
N VAL A 128 -1.46 2.15 -33.05
CA VAL A 128 -2.07 3.48 -33.06
C VAL A 128 -2.97 3.67 -31.84
N ARG A 129 -3.78 2.66 -31.51
CA ARG A 129 -4.75 2.71 -30.41
C ARG A 129 -4.11 2.39 -29.06
N GLU A 130 -3.02 1.65 -29.01
CA GLU A 130 -2.38 1.21 -27.78
C GLU A 130 -1.99 2.37 -26.86
N ASN A 131 -1.46 3.46 -27.41
CA ASN A 131 -1.13 4.66 -26.64
C ASN A 131 -2.35 5.31 -25.95
N THR A 132 -3.59 4.94 -26.32
CA THR A 132 -4.78 5.43 -25.63
C THR A 132 -5.13 4.62 -24.39
N VAL A 133 -4.61 3.39 -24.28
CA VAL A 133 -4.97 2.44 -23.20
C VAL A 133 -3.81 2.09 -22.28
N SER A 134 -2.56 2.24 -22.72
CA SER A 134 -1.36 1.99 -21.93
C SER A 134 -0.32 3.08 -22.13
N ASP A 135 0.62 3.16 -21.20
CA ASP A 135 1.75 4.08 -21.27
C ASP A 135 3.02 3.41 -21.84
N ILE A 136 2.85 2.28 -22.54
CA ILE A 136 3.98 1.51 -23.09
C ILE A 136 4.93 2.36 -23.95
N GLY A 137 4.39 3.32 -24.68
CA GLY A 137 5.21 4.23 -25.50
C GLY A 137 6.16 5.12 -24.70
N LYS A 138 5.94 5.30 -23.39
CA LYS A 138 6.79 6.10 -22.50
C LYS A 138 7.92 5.30 -21.86
N VAL A 139 7.77 3.97 -21.80
CA VAL A 139 8.73 3.06 -21.17
C VAL A 139 9.58 2.30 -22.20
N LEU A 140 9.48 2.66 -23.48
CA LEU A 140 10.39 2.16 -24.51
C LEU A 140 11.80 2.69 -24.26
N ARG A 141 12.78 1.78 -24.18
CA ARG A 141 14.21 2.13 -24.08
C ARG A 141 14.81 2.33 -25.46
N ASP A 142 14.42 1.47 -26.40
CA ASP A 142 14.81 1.54 -27.79
C ASP A 142 13.62 1.15 -28.70
N GLY A 143 13.60 1.66 -29.94
CA GLY A 143 12.54 1.41 -30.90
C GLY A 143 11.31 2.30 -30.73
N SER A 144 10.26 1.99 -31.48
CA SER A 144 8.99 2.71 -31.49
C SER A 144 7.82 1.78 -31.76
N LEU A 145 6.66 2.04 -31.15
CA LEU A 145 5.42 1.33 -31.49
C LEU A 145 5.06 1.41 -32.98
N LYS A 146 5.48 2.48 -33.66
CA LYS A 146 5.25 2.67 -35.10
C LYS A 146 6.02 1.67 -35.97
N GLU A 147 7.02 1.00 -35.41
CA GLU A 147 7.80 -0.02 -36.11
C GLU A 147 7.09 -1.38 -36.16
N LEU A 148 6.03 -1.56 -35.38
CA LEU A 148 5.17 -2.74 -35.42
C LEU A 148 4.19 -2.63 -36.60
N VAL A 149 4.71 -2.67 -37.80
CA VAL A 149 3.92 -2.62 -39.03
C VAL A 149 3.40 -4.03 -39.37
N SER A 150 2.13 -4.10 -39.78
CA SER A 150 1.53 -5.38 -40.21
C SER A 150 2.28 -6.03 -41.37
N GLY A 151 2.64 -7.28 -41.20
CA GLY A 151 3.36 -8.08 -42.20
C GLY A 151 4.89 -8.06 -42.07
N ASP A 152 5.45 -7.26 -41.17
CA ASP A 152 6.91 -7.16 -40.96
C ASP A 152 7.43 -8.18 -39.95
N ASP A 153 6.55 -8.91 -39.24
CA ASP A 153 6.88 -9.88 -38.18
C ASP A 153 7.86 -9.28 -37.12
N ARG A 154 7.64 -8.02 -36.71
CA ARG A 154 8.47 -7.33 -35.74
C ARG A 154 7.88 -7.38 -34.35
N VAL A 155 8.76 -7.47 -33.35
CA VAL A 155 8.37 -7.53 -31.92
C VAL A 155 9.16 -6.54 -31.08
N LEU A 156 8.51 -5.94 -30.08
CA LEU A 156 9.17 -5.26 -28.97
C LEU A 156 9.31 -6.25 -27.80
N VAL A 157 10.47 -6.29 -27.20
CA VAL A 157 10.87 -7.29 -26.22
C VAL A 157 10.96 -6.65 -24.83
N GLY A 158 10.43 -7.29 -23.79
CA GLY A 158 10.68 -6.84 -22.42
C GLY A 158 12.18 -6.91 -22.08
N ASN A 159 12.69 -5.91 -21.36
CA ASN A 159 14.13 -5.75 -21.15
C ASN A 159 14.77 -6.94 -20.41
N VAL A 160 14.01 -7.61 -19.54
CA VAL A 160 14.49 -8.80 -18.82
C VAL A 160 14.66 -9.97 -19.78
N ILE A 161 13.70 -10.18 -20.70
CA ILE A 161 13.82 -11.19 -21.76
C ILE A 161 15.02 -10.86 -22.67
N ALA A 162 15.15 -9.59 -23.09
CA ALA A 162 16.26 -9.15 -23.94
C ALA A 162 17.62 -9.45 -23.31
N ARG A 163 17.78 -9.18 -22.03
CA ARG A 163 19.01 -9.49 -21.27
C ARG A 163 19.24 -10.99 -21.11
N GLN A 164 18.20 -11.77 -20.77
CA GLN A 164 18.34 -13.21 -20.52
C GLN A 164 18.65 -13.99 -21.79
N LEU A 165 18.05 -13.61 -22.92
CA LEU A 165 18.30 -14.26 -24.22
C LEU A 165 19.42 -13.60 -25.02
N GLY A 166 20.01 -12.50 -24.52
CA GLY A 166 21.06 -11.77 -25.23
C GLY A 166 20.59 -11.14 -26.54
N ILE A 167 19.32 -10.70 -26.62
CA ILE A 167 18.71 -10.13 -27.83
C ILE A 167 19.01 -8.64 -27.88
N ALA A 168 19.59 -8.21 -29.00
CA ALA A 168 19.73 -6.80 -29.36
C ALA A 168 18.69 -6.38 -30.42
N ARG A 169 18.57 -5.08 -30.63
CA ARG A 169 17.73 -4.57 -31.72
C ARG A 169 18.18 -5.12 -33.09
N ALA A 170 17.20 -5.46 -33.90
CA ALA A 170 17.35 -6.10 -35.22
C ALA A 170 17.79 -7.59 -35.18
N ASP A 171 18.02 -8.17 -34.02
CA ASP A 171 18.25 -9.62 -33.93
C ASP A 171 16.97 -10.38 -34.26
N THR A 172 17.16 -11.61 -34.78
CA THR A 172 16.06 -12.51 -35.08
C THR A 172 15.90 -13.54 -33.99
N LEU A 173 14.69 -13.75 -33.53
CA LEU A 173 14.32 -14.79 -32.58
C LEU A 173 13.21 -15.66 -33.15
N THR A 174 13.14 -16.91 -32.72
CA THR A 174 12.09 -17.84 -33.16
C THR A 174 11.02 -17.95 -32.05
N LEU A 175 9.77 -17.71 -32.44
CA LEU A 175 8.62 -17.96 -31.57
C LEU A 175 8.01 -19.33 -31.89
N LEU A 176 7.83 -20.13 -30.83
CA LEU A 176 7.10 -21.39 -30.90
C LEU A 176 5.72 -21.17 -30.26
N ILE A 177 4.68 -21.15 -31.08
CA ILE A 177 3.32 -20.87 -30.69
C ILE A 177 2.53 -22.19 -30.70
N PRO A 178 2.00 -22.65 -29.57
CA PRO A 178 1.15 -23.84 -29.52
C PRO A 178 -0.19 -23.53 -30.21
N THR A 179 -0.49 -24.21 -31.27
CA THR A 179 -1.79 -24.13 -31.98
C THR A 179 -2.45 -25.49 -31.96
N VAL A 180 -3.78 -25.52 -32.09
CA VAL A 180 -4.54 -26.76 -32.17
C VAL A 180 -5.00 -26.93 -33.62
N ALA A 181 -4.63 -28.03 -34.24
CA ALA A 181 -5.08 -28.36 -35.58
C ALA A 181 -6.60 -28.68 -35.59
N ALA A 182 -7.21 -28.72 -36.77
CA ALA A 182 -8.64 -28.98 -36.92
C ALA A 182 -9.10 -30.36 -36.37
N ASP A 183 -8.15 -31.30 -36.25
CA ASP A 183 -8.35 -32.62 -35.65
C ASP A 183 -8.17 -32.69 -34.13
N GLY A 184 -7.92 -31.51 -33.48
CA GLY A 184 -7.67 -31.41 -32.04
C GLY A 184 -6.25 -31.74 -31.61
N THR A 185 -5.33 -32.04 -32.53
CA THR A 185 -3.93 -32.32 -32.21
C THR A 185 -3.15 -31.03 -31.94
N PRO A 186 -2.36 -30.92 -30.86
CA PRO A 186 -1.52 -29.77 -30.63
C PRO A 186 -0.37 -29.76 -31.63
N THR A 187 -0.31 -28.75 -32.48
CA THR A 187 0.74 -28.55 -33.50
C THR A 187 1.44 -27.23 -33.21
N PRO A 188 2.73 -27.24 -32.81
CA PRO A 188 3.47 -26.01 -32.61
C PRO A 188 3.77 -25.35 -33.99
N ARG A 189 3.53 -24.05 -34.06
CA ARG A 189 3.97 -23.22 -35.21
C ARG A 189 5.23 -22.48 -34.81
N LEU A 190 6.22 -22.57 -35.68
CA LEU A 190 7.48 -21.82 -35.62
C LEU A 190 7.37 -20.58 -36.50
N ARG A 191 7.72 -19.44 -35.91
CA ARG A 191 7.75 -18.16 -36.64
C ARG A 191 9.01 -17.40 -36.28
N GLU A 192 9.78 -16.97 -37.29
CA GLU A 192 10.88 -16.05 -37.07
C GLU A 192 10.36 -14.63 -37.03
N VAL A 193 10.79 -13.87 -36.01
CA VAL A 193 10.43 -12.48 -35.81
C VAL A 193 11.66 -11.66 -35.49
N GLN A 194 11.63 -10.37 -35.84
CA GLN A 194 12.76 -9.46 -35.63
C GLN A 194 12.49 -8.54 -34.42
N ALA A 195 13.46 -8.39 -33.52
CA ALA A 195 13.39 -7.45 -32.44
C ALA A 195 13.45 -6.00 -32.92
N ALA A 196 12.39 -5.23 -32.79
CA ALA A 196 12.32 -3.81 -33.14
C ALA A 196 12.91 -2.91 -32.03
N GLY A 197 13.03 -3.42 -30.84
CA GLY A 197 13.58 -2.72 -29.67
C GLY A 197 13.15 -3.38 -28.38
N ASP A 198 13.42 -2.71 -27.26
CA ASP A 198 13.06 -3.18 -25.93
C ASP A 198 12.32 -2.12 -25.11
N PHE A 199 11.55 -2.59 -24.10
CA PHE A 199 10.86 -1.75 -23.15
C PHE A 199 11.16 -2.18 -21.71
N ASP A 200 11.06 -1.21 -20.77
CA ASP A 200 11.31 -1.39 -19.35
C ASP A 200 10.17 -0.77 -18.54
N ALA A 201 9.23 -1.61 -18.13
CA ALA A 201 8.08 -1.19 -17.32
C ALA A 201 8.40 -1.05 -15.84
N GLY A 202 9.59 -1.48 -15.42
CA GLY A 202 9.97 -1.56 -14.01
C GLY A 202 9.31 -2.72 -13.26
N MET A 203 8.69 -3.67 -13.96
CA MET A 203 8.04 -4.85 -13.38
C MET A 203 8.67 -6.13 -13.93
N GLN A 204 9.45 -6.80 -13.09
CA GLN A 204 10.19 -8.01 -13.49
C GLN A 204 9.29 -9.09 -14.11
N GLU A 205 8.05 -9.24 -13.64
CA GLU A 205 7.10 -10.22 -14.19
C GLU A 205 6.65 -9.84 -15.62
N GLN A 206 6.42 -8.57 -15.91
CA GLN A 206 6.00 -8.13 -17.23
C GLN A 206 7.19 -8.01 -18.19
N ASP A 207 8.29 -7.41 -17.74
CA ASP A 207 9.51 -7.26 -18.50
C ASP A 207 10.21 -8.62 -18.77
N GLY A 208 9.92 -9.63 -17.96
CA GLY A 208 10.41 -11.01 -18.10
C GLY A 208 9.48 -11.97 -18.84
N ALA A 209 8.27 -11.54 -19.22
CA ALA A 209 7.33 -12.44 -19.86
C ALA A 209 6.67 -11.87 -21.13
N LEU A 210 6.68 -10.55 -21.36
CA LEU A 210 5.85 -9.92 -22.40
C LEU A 210 6.65 -9.58 -23.66
N LEU A 211 6.11 -10.01 -24.82
CA LEU A 211 6.47 -9.55 -26.15
C LEU A 211 5.29 -8.82 -26.79
N LEU A 212 5.54 -7.70 -27.46
CA LEU A 212 4.51 -6.96 -28.19
C LEU A 212 4.74 -7.04 -29.69
N ALA A 213 3.68 -7.35 -30.45
CA ALA A 213 3.69 -7.42 -31.90
C ALA A 213 2.45 -6.72 -32.48
N ASN A 214 2.39 -6.60 -33.79
CA ASN A 214 1.16 -6.15 -34.44
C ASN A 214 0.06 -7.21 -34.32
N ILE A 215 -1.17 -6.80 -34.01
CA ILE A 215 -2.33 -7.70 -33.78
C ILE A 215 -2.60 -8.60 -35.01
N THR A 216 -2.46 -8.05 -36.22
CA THR A 216 -2.70 -8.83 -37.45
C THR A 216 -1.64 -9.91 -37.67
N ASP A 217 -0.39 -9.67 -37.23
CA ASP A 217 0.69 -10.64 -37.36
C ASP A 217 0.49 -11.78 -36.36
N VAL A 218 0.11 -11.47 -35.13
CA VAL A 218 -0.17 -12.50 -34.10
C VAL A 218 -1.36 -13.39 -34.52
N LEU A 219 -2.41 -12.80 -35.09
CA LEU A 219 -3.52 -13.58 -35.67
C LEU A 219 -3.06 -14.47 -36.83
N ALA A 220 -2.20 -13.95 -37.73
CA ALA A 220 -1.62 -14.72 -38.81
C ALA A 220 -0.68 -15.85 -38.36
N MET A 221 -0.02 -15.67 -37.21
CA MET A 221 0.81 -16.67 -36.52
C MET A 221 -0.02 -17.83 -35.94
N GLY A 222 -1.34 -17.69 -35.85
CA GLY A 222 -2.24 -18.76 -35.43
C GLY A 222 -2.89 -18.55 -34.05
N ALA A 223 -2.89 -17.33 -33.55
CA ALA A 223 -3.70 -16.99 -32.39
C ALA A 223 -5.19 -17.23 -32.68
N ALA A 224 -5.89 -17.82 -31.72
CA ALA A 224 -7.30 -18.07 -31.88
C ALA A 224 -8.13 -16.78 -31.68
N ALA A 225 -9.27 -16.67 -32.35
CA ALA A 225 -10.18 -15.54 -32.11
C ALA A 225 -10.65 -15.47 -30.65
N SER A 226 -10.69 -16.60 -29.95
CA SER A 226 -11.00 -16.68 -28.50
C SER A 226 -9.98 -15.95 -27.61
N ASP A 227 -8.79 -15.69 -28.10
CA ASP A 227 -7.70 -15.04 -27.38
C ASP A 227 -7.74 -13.51 -27.57
N MET A 228 -8.70 -13.02 -28.37
CA MET A 228 -8.94 -11.61 -28.59
C MET A 228 -9.78 -10.98 -27.47
N GLY A 229 -9.56 -9.68 -27.27
CA GLY A 229 -10.33 -8.86 -26.35
C GLY A 229 -10.15 -7.37 -26.60
N LEU A 230 -10.75 -6.56 -25.73
CA LEU A 230 -10.55 -5.11 -25.69
C LEU A 230 -9.90 -4.71 -24.39
N ARG A 231 -8.91 -3.83 -24.46
CA ARG A 231 -8.30 -3.14 -23.32
C ARG A 231 -8.95 -1.77 -23.17
N LEU A 232 -9.29 -1.40 -21.95
CA LEU A 232 -9.98 -0.15 -21.63
C LEU A 232 -9.15 0.69 -20.68
N ARG A 233 -9.07 1.99 -20.94
CA ARG A 233 -8.55 3.00 -20.03
C ARG A 233 -9.69 3.86 -19.53
N TYR A 234 -9.74 4.10 -18.23
CA TYR A 234 -10.73 4.96 -17.58
C TYR A 234 -10.08 6.29 -17.16
N THR A 235 -10.92 7.30 -16.96
CA THR A 235 -10.48 8.60 -16.43
C THR A 235 -9.80 8.46 -15.07
N ASN A 236 -10.28 7.52 -14.24
CA ASN A 236 -9.69 7.21 -12.95
C ASN A 236 -9.67 5.69 -12.74
N ALA A 237 -8.47 5.13 -12.61
CA ALA A 237 -8.27 3.71 -12.39
C ALA A 237 -8.88 3.20 -11.08
N LEU A 238 -8.97 4.03 -10.05
CA LEU A 238 -9.57 3.67 -8.75
C LEU A 238 -11.08 3.43 -8.86
N ASN A 239 -11.72 4.05 -9.84
CA ASN A 239 -13.15 3.88 -10.11
C ASN A 239 -13.44 2.73 -11.08
N ALA A 240 -12.42 1.94 -11.48
CA ALA A 240 -12.57 0.84 -12.42
C ALA A 240 -13.71 -0.14 -12.05
N PRO A 241 -13.87 -0.60 -10.78
CA PRO A 241 -14.95 -1.50 -10.43
C PRO A 241 -16.34 -0.89 -10.67
N ALA A 242 -16.52 0.40 -10.33
CA ALA A 242 -17.79 1.10 -10.51
C ALA A 242 -18.12 1.30 -12.00
N ILE A 243 -17.14 1.75 -12.81
CA ILE A 243 -17.29 1.96 -14.24
C ILE A 243 -17.55 0.62 -14.94
N SER A 244 -16.75 -0.41 -14.65
CA SER A 244 -16.89 -1.76 -15.22
C SER A 244 -18.25 -2.37 -14.91
N SER A 245 -18.78 -2.20 -13.70
CA SER A 245 -20.11 -2.68 -13.34
C SER A 245 -21.23 -2.00 -14.13
N GLY A 246 -21.07 -0.71 -14.44
CA GLY A 246 -21.96 0.03 -15.34
C GLY A 246 -21.88 -0.48 -16.77
N LEU A 247 -20.69 -0.68 -17.30
CA LEU A 247 -20.45 -1.14 -18.67
C LEU A 247 -20.91 -2.59 -18.89
N ARG A 248 -20.90 -3.44 -17.86
CA ARG A 248 -21.36 -4.84 -17.96
C ARG A 248 -22.77 -4.98 -18.51
N ARG A 249 -23.64 -4.00 -18.26
CA ARG A 249 -25.02 -3.99 -18.77
C ARG A 249 -25.12 -3.75 -20.28
N LEU A 250 -24.08 -3.21 -20.88
CA LEU A 250 -24.00 -2.92 -22.32
C LEU A 250 -23.37 -4.07 -23.11
N LEU A 251 -22.70 -4.99 -22.41
CA LEU A 251 -22.03 -6.13 -23.03
C LEU A 251 -23.03 -7.26 -23.29
N PRO A 252 -22.93 -7.94 -24.45
CA PRO A 252 -23.63 -9.19 -24.71
C PRO A 252 -23.26 -10.25 -23.64
N ALA A 253 -24.14 -11.22 -23.43
CA ALA A 253 -23.94 -12.27 -22.41
C ALA A 253 -22.71 -13.17 -22.66
N ASN A 254 -22.20 -13.21 -23.89
CA ASN A 254 -21.01 -13.95 -24.28
C ASN A 254 -19.70 -13.20 -23.99
N LEU A 255 -19.74 -11.95 -23.49
CA LEU A 255 -18.59 -11.16 -23.12
C LEU A 255 -18.62 -10.80 -21.65
N GLN A 256 -17.45 -10.74 -21.03
CA GLN A 256 -17.27 -10.31 -19.65
C GLN A 256 -16.24 -9.19 -19.55
N ILE A 257 -16.47 -8.28 -18.63
CA ILE A 257 -15.50 -7.24 -18.29
C ILE A 257 -14.81 -7.59 -16.98
N ILE A 258 -13.51 -7.54 -17.00
CA ILE A 258 -12.62 -7.82 -15.86
C ILE A 258 -11.79 -6.57 -15.66
N ASP A 259 -11.91 -5.95 -14.50
CA ASP A 259 -11.09 -4.80 -14.16
C ASP A 259 -9.80 -5.23 -13.45
N TRP A 260 -8.81 -4.36 -13.42
CA TRP A 260 -7.49 -4.61 -12.86
C TRP A 260 -7.50 -5.03 -11.38
N THR A 261 -8.54 -4.66 -10.62
CA THR A 261 -8.64 -5.06 -9.21
C THR A 261 -9.04 -6.52 -9.06
N VAL A 262 -9.77 -7.07 -10.03
CA VAL A 262 -10.12 -8.50 -10.08
C VAL A 262 -8.90 -9.31 -10.51
N ASP A 263 -8.17 -8.88 -11.55
CA ASP A 263 -6.96 -9.55 -12.01
C ASP A 263 -5.89 -9.63 -10.90
N ASN A 264 -5.77 -8.57 -10.09
CA ASN A 264 -4.81 -8.49 -9.00
C ASN A 264 -5.43 -8.72 -7.60
N ALA A 265 -6.58 -9.40 -7.53
CA ALA A 265 -7.32 -9.56 -6.27
C ALA A 265 -6.53 -10.28 -5.17
N SER A 266 -5.70 -11.26 -5.52
CA SER A 266 -4.82 -11.97 -4.59
C SER A 266 -3.78 -11.03 -3.98
N TYR A 267 -3.18 -10.17 -4.80
CA TYR A 267 -2.20 -9.18 -4.39
C TYR A 267 -2.81 -8.14 -3.41
N PHE A 268 -3.97 -7.55 -3.75
CA PHE A 268 -4.66 -6.62 -2.84
C PHE A 268 -5.14 -7.27 -1.55
N ARG A 269 -5.48 -8.57 -1.60
CA ARG A 269 -5.81 -9.34 -0.40
C ARG A 269 -4.58 -9.51 0.49
N ALA A 270 -3.42 -9.82 -0.09
CA ALA A 270 -2.16 -9.94 0.64
C ALA A 270 -1.78 -8.63 1.33
N ILE A 271 -1.79 -7.50 0.62
CA ILE A 271 -1.52 -6.16 1.19
C ILE A 271 -2.49 -5.83 2.32
N ARG A 272 -3.78 -6.14 2.16
CA ARG A 272 -4.79 -5.88 3.21
C ARG A 272 -4.52 -6.71 4.46
N ILE A 273 -4.17 -7.98 4.31
CA ILE A 273 -3.80 -8.85 5.42
C ILE A 273 -2.55 -8.31 6.11
N GLU A 274 -1.52 -7.95 5.35
CA GLU A 274 -0.28 -7.36 5.85
C GLU A 274 -0.55 -6.08 6.65
N LYS A 275 -1.30 -5.12 6.10
CA LYS A 275 -1.70 -3.89 6.82
C LYS A 275 -2.44 -4.21 8.13
N THR A 276 -3.32 -5.20 8.12
CA THR A 276 -4.06 -5.62 9.31
C THR A 276 -3.12 -6.21 10.36
N MET A 277 -2.21 -7.09 9.95
CA MET A 277 -1.21 -7.71 10.84
C MET A 277 -0.27 -6.65 11.44
N MET A 278 0.26 -5.74 10.61
CA MET A 278 1.11 -4.64 11.08
C MET A 278 0.36 -3.72 12.04
N SER A 279 -0.89 -3.37 11.73
CA SER A 279 -1.73 -2.55 12.63
C SER A 279 -1.96 -3.22 13.98
N LEU A 280 -2.15 -4.54 14.02
CA LEU A 280 -2.31 -5.30 15.26
C LEU A 280 -1.01 -5.31 16.09
N ILE A 281 0.14 -5.57 15.44
CA ILE A 281 1.46 -5.57 16.12
C ILE A 281 1.73 -4.19 16.71
N LEU A 282 1.49 -3.14 15.94
CA LEU A 282 1.72 -1.77 16.38
C LEU A 282 0.74 -1.34 17.46
N LEU A 283 -0.52 -1.78 17.40
CA LEU A 283 -1.49 -1.58 18.49
C LEU A 283 -1.02 -2.25 19.79
N LEU A 284 -0.41 -3.44 19.69
CA LEU A 284 0.19 -4.12 20.85
C LEU A 284 1.33 -3.28 21.46
N ILE A 285 2.18 -2.66 20.63
CA ILE A 285 3.26 -1.77 21.12
C ILE A 285 2.67 -0.57 21.87
N VAL A 286 1.61 0.06 21.34
CA VAL A 286 0.92 1.16 22.05
C VAL A 286 0.26 0.66 23.33
N ALA A 287 -0.30 -0.55 23.35
CA ALA A 287 -0.86 -1.15 24.55
C ALA A 287 0.21 -1.40 25.63
N VAL A 288 1.40 -1.85 25.26
CA VAL A 288 2.54 -2.00 26.18
C VAL A 288 2.97 -0.63 26.73
N ALA A 289 3.02 0.40 25.88
CA ALA A 289 3.31 1.77 26.31
C ALA A 289 2.22 2.31 27.27
N ALA A 290 0.94 2.03 27.00
CA ALA A 290 -0.16 2.37 27.91
C ALA A 290 -0.05 1.62 29.25
N PHE A 291 0.40 0.37 29.26
CA PHE A 291 0.68 -0.37 30.48
C PHE A 291 1.77 0.28 31.33
N ASN A 292 2.79 0.88 30.71
CA ASN A 292 3.80 1.67 31.45
C ASN A 292 3.17 2.87 32.18
N ILE A 293 2.14 3.50 31.59
CA ILE A 293 1.37 4.55 32.28
C ILE A 293 0.67 4.00 33.54
N VAL A 294 0.06 2.80 33.45
CA VAL A 294 -0.55 2.13 34.60
C VAL A 294 0.48 1.93 35.71
N ALA A 295 1.64 1.35 35.36
CA ALA A 295 2.71 1.09 36.35
C ALA A 295 3.21 2.38 37.01
N MET A 296 3.45 3.43 36.23
CA MET A 296 3.88 4.74 36.68
C MET A 296 2.84 5.37 37.64
N LEU A 297 1.55 5.36 37.25
CA LEU A 297 0.49 5.93 38.09
C LEU A 297 0.28 5.13 39.37
N VAL A 298 0.33 3.80 39.34
CA VAL A 298 0.24 2.94 40.53
C VAL A 298 1.36 3.27 41.51
N MET A 299 2.58 3.44 41.01
CA MET A 299 3.72 3.83 41.82
C MET A 299 3.56 5.23 42.40
N THR A 300 3.11 6.20 41.58
CA THR A 300 2.83 7.57 42.03
C THR A 300 1.77 7.60 43.11
N VAL A 301 0.69 6.81 43.00
CA VAL A 301 -0.35 6.66 44.00
C VAL A 301 0.24 6.12 45.31
N THR A 302 1.13 5.14 45.23
CA THR A 302 1.76 4.55 46.41
C THR A 302 2.69 5.54 47.13
N ASP A 303 3.52 6.28 46.37
CA ASP A 303 4.40 7.32 46.91
C ASP A 303 3.64 8.51 47.50
N LYS A 304 2.45 8.83 46.96
CA LYS A 304 1.61 9.94 47.39
C LYS A 304 0.50 9.54 48.38
N ARG A 305 0.61 8.35 49.00
CA ARG A 305 -0.43 7.80 49.89
C ARG A 305 -0.72 8.73 51.05
N ASN A 306 0.31 9.33 51.65
CA ASN A 306 0.15 10.27 52.75
C ASN A 306 -0.50 11.57 52.30
N ASP A 307 -0.09 12.14 51.18
CA ASP A 307 -0.69 13.35 50.62
C ASP A 307 -2.19 13.12 50.33
N ILE A 308 -2.55 11.92 49.78
CA ILE A 308 -3.95 11.52 49.52
C ILE A 308 -4.73 11.44 50.84
N ALA A 309 -4.15 10.86 51.92
CA ALA A 309 -4.79 10.74 53.20
C ALA A 309 -5.08 12.13 53.81
N ILE A 310 -4.13 13.06 53.77
CA ILE A 310 -4.29 14.45 54.22
C ILE A 310 -5.40 15.16 53.43
N LEU A 311 -5.42 15.04 52.09
CA LEU A 311 -6.48 15.63 51.27
C LEU A 311 -7.85 15.08 51.64
N ARG A 312 -7.97 13.79 51.93
CA ARG A 312 -9.23 13.15 52.36
C ARG A 312 -9.68 13.57 53.73
N THR A 313 -8.77 13.76 54.68
CA THR A 313 -9.11 14.29 56.03
C THR A 313 -9.55 15.76 55.96
N LEU A 314 -9.04 16.53 54.97
CA LEU A 314 -9.47 17.91 54.69
C LEU A 314 -10.80 17.97 53.92
N GLY A 315 -11.46 16.82 53.63
CA GLY A 315 -12.78 16.75 53.00
C GLY A 315 -12.81 16.47 51.51
N ALA A 316 -11.67 16.12 50.89
CA ALA A 316 -11.67 15.73 49.48
C ALA A 316 -12.43 14.41 49.29
N SER A 317 -13.40 14.40 48.35
CA SER A 317 -14.17 13.21 48.01
C SER A 317 -13.33 12.17 47.26
N PRO A 318 -13.67 10.86 47.31
CA PRO A 318 -13.01 9.83 46.49
C PRO A 318 -13.00 10.16 45.01
N ARG A 319 -14.08 10.78 44.50
CA ARG A 319 -14.18 11.23 43.09
C ARG A 319 -13.20 12.36 42.77
N THR A 320 -12.96 13.26 43.70
CA THR A 320 -11.97 14.34 43.56
C THR A 320 -10.56 13.77 43.46
N VAL A 321 -10.19 12.82 44.33
CA VAL A 321 -8.90 12.14 44.28
C VAL A 321 -8.74 11.37 42.98
N MET A 322 -9.76 10.62 42.54
CA MET A 322 -9.76 9.93 41.25
C MET A 322 -9.52 10.90 40.10
N GLY A 323 -10.21 12.05 40.10
CA GLY A 323 -10.04 13.10 39.07
C GLY A 323 -8.62 13.67 39.00
N VAL A 324 -7.91 13.81 40.13
CA VAL A 324 -6.51 14.26 40.16
C VAL A 324 -5.60 13.31 39.39
N PHE A 325 -5.70 12.00 39.62
CA PHE A 325 -4.86 10.99 38.96
C PHE A 325 -5.27 10.74 37.51
N ILE A 326 -6.56 10.82 37.17
CA ILE A 326 -7.00 10.81 35.76
C ILE A 326 -6.40 12.01 35.01
N THR A 327 -6.46 13.21 35.59
CA THR A 327 -5.87 14.39 34.93
C THR A 327 -4.36 14.24 34.75
N GLN A 328 -3.65 13.71 35.75
CA GLN A 328 -2.21 13.46 35.67
C GLN A 328 -1.89 12.49 34.51
N GLY A 329 -2.57 11.35 34.43
CA GLY A 329 -2.34 10.36 33.39
C GLY A 329 -2.73 10.86 32.01
N LEU A 330 -3.84 11.62 31.90
CA LEU A 330 -4.24 12.26 30.63
C LEU A 330 -3.18 13.24 30.12
N VAL A 331 -2.64 14.10 30.99
CA VAL A 331 -1.62 15.07 30.60
C VAL A 331 -0.37 14.38 30.08
N ILE A 332 0.10 13.33 30.75
CA ILE A 332 1.27 12.57 30.33
C ILE A 332 0.98 11.80 29.03
N GLY A 333 -0.17 11.11 28.96
CA GLY A 333 -0.56 10.37 27.76
C GLY A 333 -0.76 11.27 26.55
N TRP A 334 -1.46 12.39 26.72
CA TRP A 334 -1.71 13.34 25.63
C TRP A 334 -0.43 14.05 25.18
N ALA A 335 0.47 14.39 26.11
CA ALA A 335 1.78 14.92 25.77
C ALA A 335 2.61 13.89 24.99
N GLY A 336 2.57 12.60 25.39
CA GLY A 336 3.20 11.51 24.65
C GLY A 336 2.64 11.34 23.24
N VAL A 337 1.29 11.33 23.10
CA VAL A 337 0.63 11.25 21.80
C VAL A 337 0.98 12.45 20.91
N ALA A 338 0.94 13.68 21.46
CA ALA A 338 1.30 14.89 20.70
C ALA A 338 2.75 14.87 20.22
N LEU A 339 3.68 14.45 21.08
CA LEU A 339 5.09 14.24 20.70
C LEU A 339 5.22 13.15 19.62
N GLY A 340 4.50 12.04 19.78
CA GLY A 340 4.51 10.94 18.82
C GLY A 340 3.97 11.35 17.44
N VAL A 341 2.86 12.08 17.41
CA VAL A 341 2.31 12.64 16.17
C VAL A 341 3.30 13.63 15.55
N GLY A 342 3.86 14.55 16.33
CA GLY A 342 4.85 15.50 15.85
C GLY A 342 6.08 14.83 15.26
N LEU A 343 6.67 13.86 15.96
CA LEU A 343 7.83 13.10 15.50
C LEU A 343 7.48 12.22 14.30
N GLY A 344 6.34 11.52 14.32
CA GLY A 344 5.92 10.65 13.22
C GLY A 344 5.70 11.43 11.92
N VAL A 345 4.99 12.55 11.98
CA VAL A 345 4.78 13.44 10.83
C VAL A 345 6.11 14.01 10.34
N LEU A 346 6.96 14.51 11.25
CA LEU A 346 8.26 15.09 10.90
C LEU A 346 9.17 14.06 10.23
N LEU A 347 9.25 12.83 10.74
CA LEU A 347 10.05 11.75 10.14
C LEU A 347 9.50 11.38 8.77
N THR A 348 8.19 11.18 8.64
CA THR A 348 7.57 10.80 7.37
C THR A 348 7.75 11.85 6.29
N THR A 349 7.54 13.13 6.61
CA THR A 349 7.69 14.23 5.63
C THR A 349 9.13 14.51 5.24
N ASN A 350 10.10 14.09 6.06
CA ASN A 350 11.52 14.25 5.79
C ASN A 350 12.23 12.91 5.49
N MET A 351 11.48 11.88 5.06
CA MET A 351 12.05 10.55 4.82
C MET A 351 13.22 10.59 3.82
N ASN A 352 13.13 11.42 2.79
CA ASN A 352 14.20 11.65 1.80
C ASN A 352 15.53 12.12 2.40
N HIS A 353 15.54 12.66 3.61
CA HIS A 353 16.76 13.03 4.35
C HIS A 353 17.14 11.99 5.41
N VAL A 354 16.13 11.35 5.99
CA VAL A 354 16.30 10.33 7.04
C VAL A 354 16.92 9.05 6.48
N GLU A 355 16.46 8.59 5.32
CA GLU A 355 16.98 7.39 4.65
C GLU A 355 18.50 7.48 4.37
N PRO A 356 19.03 8.50 3.65
CA PRO A 356 20.46 8.60 3.39
C PRO A 356 21.30 8.79 4.66
N PHE A 357 20.73 9.41 5.70
CA PHE A 357 21.40 9.54 7.00
C PHE A 357 21.53 8.17 7.68
N LEU A 358 20.49 7.35 7.66
CA LEU A 358 20.49 6.00 8.20
C LEU A 358 21.48 5.10 7.45
N GLU A 359 21.46 5.12 6.12
CA GLU A 359 22.39 4.35 5.28
C GLU A 359 23.85 4.69 5.55
N ARG A 360 24.19 5.98 5.66
CA ARG A 360 25.54 6.42 6.00
C ARG A 360 25.96 5.98 7.40
N THR A 361 25.00 5.95 8.35
CA THR A 361 25.32 5.61 9.75
C THR A 361 25.41 4.11 9.97
N LEU A 362 24.57 3.33 9.29
CA LEU A 362 24.51 1.86 9.43
C LEU A 362 25.47 1.14 8.47
N GLY A 363 25.95 1.82 7.42
CA GLY A 363 26.93 1.29 6.47
C GLY A 363 26.41 0.24 5.50
N PHE A 364 25.10 0.15 5.30
CA PHE A 364 24.48 -0.70 4.27
C PHE A 364 23.36 0.04 3.54
N HIS A 365 23.16 -0.29 2.27
CA HIS A 365 22.02 0.22 1.49
C HIS A 365 20.78 -0.59 1.83
N MET A 366 19.68 0.10 2.20
CA MET A 366 18.42 -0.56 2.52
C MET A 366 17.73 -1.12 1.28
N PHE A 367 17.89 -0.43 0.16
CA PHE A 367 17.33 -0.85 -1.12
C PHE A 367 18.43 -0.97 -2.15
N ASP A 368 18.56 -2.15 -2.75
CA ASP A 368 19.40 -2.37 -3.90
C ASP A 368 18.63 -1.95 -5.15
N PRO A 369 19.06 -0.93 -5.90
CA PRO A 369 18.36 -0.48 -7.11
C PRO A 369 18.25 -1.57 -8.20
N GLU A 370 19.11 -2.60 -8.14
CA GLU A 370 19.05 -3.74 -9.08
C GLU A 370 17.93 -4.74 -8.73
N VAL A 371 17.49 -4.75 -7.46
CA VAL A 371 16.46 -5.68 -6.97
C VAL A 371 15.10 -5.00 -6.85
N TYR A 372 15.11 -3.74 -6.42
CA TYR A 372 13.88 -2.96 -6.21
C TYR A 372 13.86 -1.81 -7.21
N ALA A 373 12.81 -1.72 -8.01
CA ALA A 373 12.59 -0.60 -8.96
C ALA A 373 12.39 0.77 -8.27
N VAL A 374 12.51 0.82 -6.95
CA VAL A 374 12.29 2.00 -6.11
C VAL A 374 13.62 2.44 -5.53
N THR A 375 14.03 3.68 -5.82
CA THR A 375 15.31 4.26 -5.38
C THR A 375 15.22 4.98 -4.03
N THR A 376 14.01 5.23 -3.52
CA THR A 376 13.74 5.90 -2.23
C THR A 376 12.54 5.27 -1.56
N ILE A 377 12.48 5.33 -0.23
CA ILE A 377 11.31 4.82 0.53
C ILE A 377 10.08 5.68 0.19
N PRO A 378 9.10 5.15 -0.55
CA PRO A 378 7.89 5.90 -0.84
C PRO A 378 7.09 6.09 0.44
N THR A 379 6.67 7.32 0.72
CA THR A 379 5.84 7.64 1.89
C THR A 379 4.61 8.41 1.45
N ASP A 380 3.43 7.96 1.90
CA ASP A 380 2.17 8.66 1.69
C ASP A 380 1.45 8.87 3.02
N LEU A 381 1.47 10.13 3.49
CA LEU A 381 0.91 10.52 4.77
C LEU A 381 -0.58 10.85 4.63
N HIS A 382 -1.44 9.94 5.03
CA HIS A 382 -2.88 10.15 5.07
C HIS A 382 -3.32 10.75 6.42
N LEU A 383 -3.84 11.99 6.42
CA LEU A 383 -4.35 12.65 7.63
C LEU A 383 -5.38 11.79 8.37
N GLY A 384 -6.22 11.04 7.66
CA GLY A 384 -7.18 10.11 8.25
C GLY A 384 -6.51 9.06 9.15
N ASN A 385 -5.37 8.51 8.72
CA ASN A 385 -4.60 7.54 9.51
C ASN A 385 -4.01 8.18 10.75
N VAL A 386 -3.43 9.39 10.63
CA VAL A 386 -2.87 10.13 11.77
C VAL A 386 -3.93 10.41 12.83
N VAL A 387 -5.11 10.89 12.42
CA VAL A 387 -6.23 11.17 13.33
C VAL A 387 -6.73 9.89 14.00
N TRP A 388 -6.83 8.78 13.26
CA TRP A 388 -7.25 7.48 13.78
C TRP A 388 -6.25 6.94 14.83
N ILE A 389 -4.95 6.98 14.52
CA ILE A 389 -3.87 6.54 15.41
C ILE A 389 -3.88 7.39 16.70
N ALA A 390 -3.90 8.73 16.54
CA ALA A 390 -3.94 9.64 17.67
C ALA A 390 -5.17 9.39 18.54
N GLY A 391 -6.35 9.26 17.94
CA GLY A 391 -7.60 8.96 18.65
C GLY A 391 -7.55 7.64 19.41
N ALA A 392 -7.08 6.56 18.77
CA ALA A 392 -6.92 5.27 19.42
C ALA A 392 -5.92 5.32 20.59
N ALA A 393 -4.78 6.00 20.42
CA ALA A 393 -3.79 6.18 21.48
C ALA A 393 -4.33 7.02 22.65
N LEU A 394 -5.09 8.09 22.39
CA LEU A 394 -5.75 8.88 23.43
C LEU A 394 -6.77 8.06 24.21
N VAL A 395 -7.56 7.24 23.55
CA VAL A 395 -8.52 6.34 24.22
C VAL A 395 -7.79 5.29 25.07
N LEU A 396 -6.74 4.66 24.53
CA LEU A 396 -5.95 3.67 25.28
C LEU A 396 -5.28 4.29 26.50
N THR A 397 -4.71 5.48 26.40
CA THR A 397 -4.11 6.19 27.54
C THR A 397 -5.15 6.57 28.58
N LEU A 398 -6.35 7.00 28.18
CA LEU A 398 -7.46 7.25 29.09
C LEU A 398 -7.86 5.97 29.84
N LEU A 399 -8.07 4.87 29.15
CA LEU A 399 -8.43 3.58 29.78
C LEU A 399 -7.35 3.11 30.76
N ALA A 400 -6.07 3.27 30.41
CA ALA A 400 -4.94 2.93 31.26
C ALA A 400 -4.93 3.71 32.59
N THR A 401 -5.45 4.95 32.59
CA THR A 401 -5.48 5.78 33.82
C THR A 401 -6.58 5.39 34.79
N ILE A 402 -7.64 4.71 34.34
CA ILE A 402 -8.82 4.41 35.17
C ILE A 402 -8.46 3.52 36.39
N TYR A 403 -7.73 2.43 36.13
CA TYR A 403 -7.41 1.48 37.22
C TYR A 403 -6.56 2.11 38.34
N PRO A 404 -5.45 2.81 38.09
CA PRO A 404 -4.67 3.48 39.12
C PRO A 404 -5.46 4.57 39.85
N ALA A 405 -6.29 5.34 39.12
CA ALA A 405 -7.12 6.38 39.71
C ALA A 405 -8.20 5.81 40.66
N LEU A 406 -8.82 4.68 40.31
CA LEU A 406 -9.72 3.96 41.18
C LEU A 406 -9.00 3.46 42.44
N ARG A 407 -7.80 2.95 42.32
CA ARG A 407 -6.98 2.51 43.44
C ARG A 407 -6.66 3.68 44.39
N ALA A 408 -6.29 4.84 43.82
CA ALA A 408 -6.05 6.06 44.62
C ALA A 408 -7.28 6.51 45.40
N SER A 409 -8.48 6.42 44.81
CA SER A 409 -9.73 6.82 45.47
C SER A 409 -10.11 5.94 46.68
N ARG A 410 -9.58 4.72 46.76
CA ARG A 410 -9.87 3.75 47.84
C ARG A 410 -8.85 3.77 48.99
N VAL A 411 -7.85 4.66 48.99
CA VAL A 411 -6.87 4.80 50.08
C VAL A 411 -7.59 5.19 51.33
N SER A 412 -7.44 4.39 52.40
CA SER A 412 -8.00 4.66 53.74
C SER A 412 -7.13 5.68 54.49
N PRO A 413 -7.66 6.85 54.92
CA PRO A 413 -6.88 7.83 55.67
C PRO A 413 -6.33 7.28 56.99
N ALA A 414 -7.13 6.44 57.70
CA ALA A 414 -6.73 5.87 58.97
C ALA A 414 -5.54 4.91 58.89
N GLU A 415 -5.47 4.11 57.79
CA GLU A 415 -4.35 3.19 57.56
C GLU A 415 -3.10 3.91 57.08
N ALA A 416 -3.25 4.96 56.25
CA ALA A 416 -2.12 5.69 55.69
C ALA A 416 -1.36 6.52 56.74
N LEU A 417 -2.07 7.04 57.75
CA LEU A 417 -1.49 7.87 58.82
C LEU A 417 -1.06 7.08 60.08
N ARG A 418 -1.35 5.78 60.14
CA ARG A 418 -0.98 4.91 61.26
C ARG A 418 0.45 4.38 61.20
N TYR A 419 1.10 4.43 60.05
CA TYR A 419 2.43 3.88 59.80
C TYR A 419 3.53 4.95 59.71
N GLU A 420 3.39 6.05 60.44
CA GLU A 420 4.48 6.90 60.91
C GLU A 420 4.68 6.61 62.40
#